data_9f8a5acf359731a8d5724658d2fd3d43
#
_entry.id   9f8a5acf359731a8d5724658d2fd3d43
#
_cell.length_a   1.000
_cell.length_b   1.000
_cell.length_c   1.000
_cell.angle_alpha   90.00
_cell.angle_beta   90.00
_cell.angle_gamma   90.00
#
_symmetry.space_group_name_H-M   'P 1'
#
loop_
_entity.id
_entity.type
_entity.pdbx_description
1 polymer ?
#
loop_
_entity_poly.entity_id
_entity_poly.type
_entity_poly.pdbx_seq_one_letter_code
_entity_poly.pdbx_strand_id
1 'polypeptide(L)'
;MKPIVKQIVKPILVIGRHGQVSQALKATQPDCYQVDYLGREALDIRSSLRVAQVLDQRDYGLVINASGYTQVDAAETDSQAPFALNHLAVKALAGHCGKRGIRLIHLSSDYVFDGRQNKPYRPEDTPNPLSRYGESKWRGELAALEYGQGHTCIVRTSWLYSPFGHNFVKTMLTLMCQGKPLKVVDDQWGTPTSALALGQFIWQLIQVIKPEPIYHWSDLGVTSWYEFARQISDSANALGLLDEPANLSPISTQEYGAAAPRPHYSALDTIGSQGILPAKRWQDNLIQVLQQLAKEG
;
A
#
# COMPACT_ATOMS: atom_id res chain seq x y z
N MET A 1 1.18 9.93 -29.98
CA MET A 1 2.61 9.53 -29.95
C MET A 1 2.80 8.67 -28.72
N LYS A 2 3.23 7.41 -28.86
CA LYS A 2 3.62 6.60 -27.68
C LYS A 2 4.84 7.27 -27.05
N PRO A 3 4.88 7.50 -25.74
CA PRO A 3 6.07 8.05 -25.10
C PRO A 3 7.24 7.12 -25.35
N ILE A 4 8.39 7.68 -25.70
CA ILE A 4 9.63 6.93 -25.84
C ILE A 4 9.98 6.39 -24.45
N VAL A 5 9.77 5.09 -24.26
CA VAL A 5 10.07 4.39 -23.02
C VAL A 5 11.59 4.36 -22.84
N LYS A 6 12.10 5.13 -21.90
CA LYS A 6 13.50 5.01 -21.50
C LYS A 6 13.62 3.72 -20.70
N GLN A 7 14.09 2.67 -21.35
CA GLN A 7 14.32 1.37 -20.71
C GLN A 7 15.23 1.58 -19.48
N ILE A 8 14.77 1.20 -18.30
CA ILE A 8 15.62 1.18 -17.10
C ILE A 8 16.60 0.03 -17.30
N VAL A 9 17.82 0.36 -17.72
CA VAL A 9 18.90 -0.60 -17.94
C VAL A 9 19.55 -1.01 -16.61
N LYS A 10 19.48 -0.11 -15.59
CA LYS A 10 20.06 -0.34 -14.27
C LYS A 10 19.16 -1.21 -13.40
N PRO A 11 19.73 -2.02 -12.49
CA PRO A 11 18.97 -2.82 -11.54
C PRO A 11 18.02 -2.00 -10.67
N ILE A 12 16.95 -2.64 -10.21
CA ILE A 12 15.95 -2.08 -9.30
C ILE A 12 16.12 -2.75 -7.93
N LEU A 13 16.08 -1.95 -6.86
CA LEU A 13 16.03 -2.44 -5.49
C LEU A 13 14.61 -2.32 -4.95
N VAL A 14 14.01 -3.43 -4.52
CA VAL A 14 12.75 -3.46 -3.77
C VAL A 14 13.03 -3.78 -2.30
N ILE A 15 12.62 -2.89 -1.40
CA ILE A 15 12.81 -3.02 0.04
C ILE A 15 11.50 -3.46 0.69
N GLY A 16 11.58 -4.44 1.62
CA GLY A 16 10.42 -4.99 2.33
C GLY A 16 9.96 -6.34 1.78
N ARG A 17 10.90 -7.21 1.37
CA ARG A 17 10.74 -8.50 0.68
C ARG A 17 9.53 -9.35 1.12
N HIS A 18 9.21 -9.35 2.43
CA HIS A 18 8.16 -10.20 2.97
C HIS A 18 6.79 -9.53 3.03
N GLY A 19 6.71 -8.22 2.72
CA GLY A 19 5.45 -7.47 2.69
C GLY A 19 4.59 -7.80 1.48
N GLN A 20 3.28 -7.61 1.59
CA GLN A 20 2.29 -7.89 0.53
C GLN A 20 2.68 -7.23 -0.80
N VAL A 21 3.05 -5.94 -0.78
CA VAL A 21 3.39 -5.20 -2.00
C VAL A 21 4.66 -5.73 -2.65
N SER A 22 5.70 -6.06 -1.88
CA SER A 22 6.91 -6.65 -2.44
C SER A 22 6.67 -8.01 -3.08
N GLN A 23 5.84 -8.85 -2.46
CA GLN A 23 5.45 -10.14 -3.04
C GLN A 23 4.60 -9.96 -4.31
N ALA A 24 3.69 -9.00 -4.30
CA ALA A 24 2.90 -8.63 -5.48
C ALA A 24 3.77 -8.07 -6.61
N LEU A 25 4.74 -7.20 -6.30
CA LEU A 25 5.73 -6.73 -7.26
C LEU A 25 6.50 -7.89 -7.88
N LYS A 26 6.92 -8.87 -7.05
CA LYS A 26 7.62 -10.07 -7.56
C LYS A 26 6.72 -10.92 -8.45
N ALA A 27 5.46 -11.12 -8.07
CA ALA A 27 4.49 -11.91 -8.84
C ALA A 27 4.09 -11.25 -10.17
N THR A 28 4.19 -9.91 -10.27
CA THR A 28 3.84 -9.13 -11.46
C THR A 28 5.04 -8.54 -12.18
N GLN A 29 6.26 -8.96 -11.82
CA GLN A 29 7.50 -8.44 -12.37
C GLN A 29 7.61 -8.74 -13.87
N PRO A 30 7.83 -7.72 -14.75
CA PRO A 30 8.19 -7.95 -16.14
C PRO A 30 9.60 -8.55 -16.26
N ASP A 31 9.77 -9.52 -17.17
CA ASP A 31 11.03 -10.25 -17.36
C ASP A 31 12.22 -9.36 -17.77
N CYS A 32 11.93 -8.18 -18.32
CA CYS A 32 12.98 -7.24 -18.79
C CYS A 32 13.69 -6.50 -17.64
N TYR A 33 13.24 -6.62 -16.38
CA TYR A 33 13.86 -5.94 -15.25
C TYR A 33 14.68 -6.87 -14.37
N GLN A 34 15.90 -6.43 -14.02
CA GLN A 34 16.70 -7.04 -12.97
C GLN A 34 16.32 -6.42 -11.62
N VAL A 35 15.81 -7.22 -10.69
CA VAL A 35 15.26 -6.74 -9.42
C VAL A 35 15.84 -7.51 -8.24
N ASP A 36 16.40 -6.77 -7.27
CA ASP A 36 16.82 -7.31 -5.98
C ASP A 36 15.71 -7.06 -4.94
N TYR A 37 15.28 -8.09 -4.25
CA TYR A 37 14.29 -8.01 -3.18
C TYR A 37 14.97 -8.22 -1.84
N LEU A 38 15.10 -7.15 -1.04
CA LEU A 38 15.75 -7.22 0.26
C LEU A 38 14.74 -7.12 1.40
N GLY A 39 14.83 -8.06 2.35
CA GLY A 39 14.12 -8.04 3.61
C GLY A 39 14.93 -7.31 4.69
N ARG A 40 14.34 -7.17 5.87
CA ARG A 40 14.95 -6.48 7.02
C ARG A 40 16.28 -7.13 7.44
N GLU A 41 16.40 -8.42 7.29
CA GLU A 41 17.60 -9.22 7.61
C GLU A 41 18.81 -8.80 6.76
N ALA A 42 18.59 -8.41 5.50
CA ALA A 42 19.63 -7.97 4.58
C ALA A 42 19.79 -6.44 4.58
N LEU A 43 18.69 -5.72 4.72
CA LEU A 43 18.65 -4.26 4.74
C LEU A 43 17.61 -3.74 5.74
N ASP A 44 18.02 -3.47 6.97
CA ASP A 44 17.24 -2.64 7.89
C ASP A 44 17.46 -1.17 7.53
N ILE A 45 16.44 -0.52 6.95
CA ILE A 45 16.54 0.87 6.49
C ILE A 45 16.72 1.89 7.63
N ARG A 46 16.52 1.48 8.90
CA ARG A 46 16.82 2.33 10.07
C ARG A 46 18.32 2.53 10.25
N SER A 47 19.16 1.66 9.70
CA SER A 47 20.60 1.83 9.65
C SER A 47 21.01 2.61 8.39
N SER A 48 21.21 3.92 8.54
CA SER A 48 21.67 4.79 7.44
C SER A 48 22.99 4.30 6.82
N LEU A 49 23.90 3.75 7.64
CA LEU A 49 25.16 3.17 7.17
C LEU A 49 24.89 1.94 6.27
N ARG A 50 23.96 1.05 6.69
CA ARG A 50 23.64 -0.13 5.89
C ARG A 50 22.98 0.23 4.59
N VAL A 51 22.09 1.24 4.58
CA VAL A 51 21.50 1.79 3.35
C VAL A 51 22.60 2.27 2.38
N ALA A 52 23.54 3.07 2.87
CA ALA A 52 24.66 3.53 2.04
C ALA A 52 25.45 2.37 1.44
N GLN A 53 25.85 1.40 2.27
CA GLN A 53 26.60 0.22 1.83
C GLN A 53 25.89 -0.57 0.73
N VAL A 54 24.60 -0.84 0.90
CA VAL A 54 23.82 -1.59 -0.10
C VAL A 54 23.71 -0.83 -1.41
N LEU A 55 23.48 0.48 -1.36
CA LEU A 55 23.38 1.31 -2.57
C LEU A 55 24.74 1.48 -3.28
N ASP A 56 25.87 1.32 -2.57
CA ASP A 56 27.22 1.38 -3.15
C ASP A 56 27.66 0.03 -3.74
N GLN A 57 27.04 -1.09 -3.32
CA GLN A 57 27.40 -2.43 -3.83
C GLN A 57 26.93 -2.69 -5.28
N ARG A 58 25.89 -1.97 -5.73
CA ARG A 58 25.33 -2.15 -7.07
C ARG A 58 24.78 -0.83 -7.60
N ASP A 59 25.01 -0.56 -8.88
CA ASP A 59 24.56 0.67 -9.55
C ASP A 59 23.04 0.65 -9.82
N TYR A 60 22.24 0.80 -8.73
CA TYR A 60 20.79 0.84 -8.84
C TYR A 60 20.30 2.11 -9.54
N GLY A 61 19.35 1.95 -10.46
CA GLY A 61 18.67 3.09 -11.11
C GLY A 61 17.38 3.51 -10.41
N LEU A 62 16.81 2.61 -9.61
CA LEU A 62 15.55 2.81 -8.92
C LEU A 62 15.53 2.03 -7.61
N VAL A 63 14.97 2.65 -6.57
CA VAL A 63 14.59 2.00 -5.31
C VAL A 63 13.06 2.08 -5.16
N ILE A 64 12.41 0.96 -4.86
CA ILE A 64 11.01 0.90 -4.47
C ILE A 64 10.97 0.56 -2.99
N ASN A 65 10.58 1.53 -2.16
CA ASN A 65 10.44 1.33 -0.72
C ASN A 65 9.02 0.87 -0.39
N ALA A 66 8.83 -0.45 -0.30
CA ALA A 66 7.60 -1.11 0.14
C ALA A 66 7.68 -1.55 1.62
N SER A 67 8.70 -1.12 2.35
CA SER A 67 8.80 -1.34 3.79
C SER A 67 8.09 -0.25 4.58
N GLY A 68 7.58 -0.60 5.74
CA GLY A 68 6.94 0.35 6.65
C GLY A 68 6.37 -0.32 7.87
N TYR A 69 6.18 0.45 8.93
CA TYR A 69 5.40 0.08 10.10
C TYR A 69 3.92 0.21 9.75
N THR A 70 3.12 -0.83 10.01
CA THR A 70 1.71 -0.91 9.58
C THR A 70 0.72 -1.24 10.70
N GLN A 71 1.20 -1.41 11.94
CA GLN A 71 0.34 -1.74 13.07
C GLN A 71 -0.30 -0.45 13.63
N VAL A 72 -1.44 -0.07 13.06
CA VAL A 72 -2.08 1.23 13.29
C VAL A 72 -2.42 1.45 14.78
N ASP A 73 -3.05 0.46 15.43
CA ASP A 73 -3.43 0.57 16.84
C ASP A 73 -2.22 0.56 17.79
N ALA A 74 -1.22 -0.27 17.52
CA ALA A 74 0.00 -0.31 18.33
C ALA A 74 0.83 0.98 18.22
N ALA A 75 0.69 1.75 17.13
CA ALA A 75 1.35 3.04 16.96
C ALA A 75 0.88 4.10 17.97
N GLU A 76 -0.33 3.96 18.53
CA GLU A 76 -0.83 4.89 19.55
C GLU A 76 -0.13 4.69 20.91
N THR A 77 0.30 3.46 21.22
CA THR A 77 0.99 3.13 22.48
C THR A 77 2.50 3.21 22.36
N ASP A 78 3.07 2.86 21.20
CA ASP A 78 4.50 3.02 20.89
C ASP A 78 4.68 3.90 19.66
N SER A 79 4.75 5.20 19.87
CA SER A 79 4.95 6.17 18.79
C SER A 79 6.38 6.20 18.26
N GLN A 80 7.38 5.65 18.95
CA GLN A 80 8.77 5.68 18.51
C GLN A 80 9.00 4.75 17.30
N ALA A 81 8.45 3.54 17.34
CA ALA A 81 8.64 2.55 16.29
C ALA A 81 8.13 3.01 14.91
N PRO A 82 6.87 3.55 14.76
CA PRO A 82 6.39 4.05 13.49
C PRO A 82 7.22 5.25 12.98
N PHE A 83 7.62 6.21 13.83
CA PHE A 83 8.43 7.34 13.39
C PHE A 83 9.85 6.94 13.03
N ALA A 84 10.46 6.00 13.74
CA ALA A 84 11.79 5.48 13.38
C ALA A 84 11.80 4.86 11.97
N LEU A 85 10.75 4.09 11.62
CA LEU A 85 10.71 3.38 10.34
C LEU A 85 10.06 4.19 9.22
N ASN A 86 8.89 4.82 9.48
CA ASN A 86 8.13 5.51 8.45
C ASN A 86 8.62 6.93 8.17
N HIS A 87 9.37 7.55 9.09
CA HIS A 87 9.88 8.91 8.94
C HIS A 87 11.42 8.94 8.86
N LEU A 88 12.13 8.64 9.95
CA LEU A 88 13.58 8.85 10.02
C LEU A 88 14.36 7.96 9.05
N ALA A 89 13.95 6.69 8.93
CA ALA A 89 14.57 5.78 7.97
C ALA A 89 14.26 6.18 6.52
N VAL A 90 13.04 6.65 6.24
CA VAL A 90 12.66 7.16 4.91
C VAL A 90 13.46 8.41 4.56
N LYS A 91 13.63 9.35 5.51
CA LYS A 91 14.50 10.52 5.34
C LYS A 91 15.92 10.13 4.93
N ALA A 92 16.54 9.18 5.65
CA ALA A 92 17.88 8.70 5.34
C ALA A 92 17.96 8.03 3.97
N LEU A 93 17.01 7.16 3.66
CA LEU A 93 16.92 6.46 2.37
C LEU A 93 16.81 7.46 1.21
N ALA A 94 15.88 8.42 1.30
CA ALA A 94 15.67 9.43 0.28
C ALA A 94 16.92 10.30 0.08
N GLY A 95 17.60 10.69 1.18
CA GLY A 95 18.84 11.44 1.11
C GLY A 95 19.99 10.67 0.45
N HIS A 96 20.10 9.36 0.69
CA HIS A 96 21.08 8.51 0.00
C HIS A 96 20.75 8.33 -1.48
N CYS A 97 19.46 8.16 -1.84
CA CYS A 97 19.02 8.07 -3.22
C CYS A 97 19.26 9.39 -3.97
N GLY A 98 18.85 10.53 -3.39
CA GLY A 98 19.01 11.85 -4.00
C GLY A 98 20.47 12.19 -4.32
N LYS A 99 21.39 11.97 -3.36
CA LYS A 99 22.84 12.20 -3.55
C LYS A 99 23.45 11.37 -4.69
N ARG A 100 22.84 10.22 -5.03
CA ARG A 100 23.31 9.31 -6.09
C ARG A 100 22.52 9.41 -7.40
N GLY A 101 21.53 10.31 -7.46
CA GLY A 101 20.62 10.40 -8.61
C GLY A 101 19.77 9.15 -8.83
N ILE A 102 19.56 8.35 -7.77
CA ILE A 102 18.72 7.14 -7.81
C ILE A 102 17.27 7.56 -7.63
N ARG A 103 16.39 7.12 -8.53
CA ARG A 103 14.95 7.34 -8.37
C ARG A 103 14.41 6.56 -7.15
N LEU A 104 13.52 7.16 -6.38
CA LEU A 104 12.84 6.53 -5.25
C LEU A 104 11.33 6.54 -5.47
N ILE A 105 10.68 5.38 -5.46
CA ILE A 105 9.24 5.25 -5.28
C ILE A 105 9.00 4.85 -3.83
N HIS A 106 8.26 5.69 -3.07
CA HIS A 106 7.95 5.43 -1.67
C HIS A 106 6.45 5.22 -1.49
N LEU A 107 6.05 4.09 -0.86
CA LEU A 107 4.65 3.80 -0.59
C LEU A 107 4.16 4.51 0.66
N SER A 108 3.04 5.18 0.53
CA SER A 108 2.33 5.86 1.62
C SER A 108 0.89 5.33 1.77
N SER A 109 0.06 6.04 2.54
CA SER A 109 -1.26 5.59 2.93
C SER A 109 -2.29 6.71 2.83
N ASP A 110 -3.55 6.33 2.65
CA ASP A 110 -4.74 7.16 2.82
C ASP A 110 -4.89 7.73 4.25
N TYR A 111 -4.28 7.11 5.26
CA TYR A 111 -4.29 7.59 6.66
C TYR A 111 -3.53 8.90 6.87
N VAL A 112 -2.93 9.47 5.85
CA VAL A 112 -2.42 10.85 5.89
C VAL A 112 -3.55 11.89 5.91
N PHE A 113 -4.78 11.49 5.59
CA PHE A 113 -5.97 12.36 5.59
C PHE A 113 -6.85 12.17 6.82
N ASP A 114 -7.62 13.21 7.17
CA ASP A 114 -8.49 13.24 8.36
C ASP A 114 -9.88 12.63 8.16
N GLY A 115 -10.27 12.34 6.93
CA GLY A 115 -11.55 11.73 6.64
C GLY A 115 -12.76 12.66 6.72
N ARG A 116 -12.58 13.98 6.76
CA ARG A 116 -13.67 14.96 6.90
C ARG A 116 -14.33 15.35 5.58
N GLN A 117 -13.72 14.99 4.45
CA GLN A 117 -14.32 15.21 3.14
C GLN A 117 -15.41 14.17 2.84
N ASN A 118 -16.35 14.52 1.96
CA ASN A 118 -17.37 13.63 1.42
C ASN A 118 -17.13 13.26 -0.06
N LYS A 119 -15.92 13.49 -0.54
CA LYS A 119 -15.46 13.20 -1.90
C LYS A 119 -14.04 12.64 -1.84
N PRO A 120 -13.57 11.89 -2.85
CA PRO A 120 -12.23 11.35 -2.88
C PRO A 120 -11.15 12.43 -2.71
N TYR A 121 -10.14 12.13 -1.89
CA TYR A 121 -8.99 12.99 -1.65
C TYR A 121 -8.07 13.01 -2.87
N ARG A 122 -7.66 14.22 -3.29
CA ARG A 122 -6.71 14.42 -4.38
C ARG A 122 -5.27 14.41 -3.88
N PRO A 123 -4.27 14.12 -4.75
CA PRO A 123 -2.86 14.19 -4.38
C PRO A 123 -2.43 15.53 -3.76
N GLU A 124 -3.01 16.64 -4.23
CA GLU A 124 -2.76 18.00 -3.76
C GLU A 124 -3.53 18.41 -2.49
N ASP A 125 -4.51 17.63 -2.05
CA ASP A 125 -5.23 17.92 -0.80
C ASP A 125 -4.28 17.86 0.40
N THR A 126 -4.45 18.81 1.32
CA THR A 126 -3.57 18.94 2.49
C THR A 126 -3.75 17.77 3.45
N PRO A 127 -2.68 17.01 3.75
CA PRO A 127 -2.73 15.96 4.76
C PRO A 127 -3.02 16.52 6.16
N ASN A 128 -3.84 15.79 6.92
CA ASN A 128 -4.16 16.10 8.31
C ASN A 128 -4.43 14.78 9.08
N PRO A 129 -3.41 13.96 9.32
CA PRO A 129 -3.58 12.62 9.90
C PRO A 129 -4.18 12.65 11.30
N LEU A 130 -5.07 11.71 11.59
CA LEU A 130 -5.71 11.55 12.91
C LEU A 130 -4.90 10.68 13.87
N SER A 131 -4.16 9.70 13.34
CA SER A 131 -3.43 8.68 14.10
C SER A 131 -1.91 8.89 14.05
N ARG A 132 -1.20 8.34 15.05
CA ARG A 132 0.28 8.33 15.06
C ARG A 132 0.87 7.61 13.84
N TYR A 133 0.22 6.53 13.39
CA TYR A 133 0.59 5.86 12.15
C TYR A 133 0.50 6.82 10.95
N GLY A 134 -0.65 7.45 10.76
CA GLY A 134 -0.87 8.41 9.65
C GLY A 134 0.12 9.57 9.71
N GLU A 135 0.37 10.13 10.90
CA GLU A 135 1.37 11.19 11.10
C GLU A 135 2.78 10.71 10.70
N SER A 136 3.18 9.51 11.12
CA SER A 136 4.49 8.96 10.78
C SER A 136 4.68 8.78 9.27
N LYS A 137 3.62 8.35 8.55
CA LYS A 137 3.61 8.22 7.08
C LYS A 137 3.73 9.59 6.42
N TRP A 138 2.93 10.57 6.85
CA TRP A 138 2.98 11.92 6.31
C TRP A 138 4.35 12.59 6.52
N ARG A 139 4.94 12.47 7.73
CA ARG A 139 6.31 12.97 7.99
C ARG A 139 7.34 12.29 7.09
N GLY A 140 7.15 11.01 6.79
CA GLY A 140 7.97 10.28 5.81
C GLY A 140 7.84 10.84 4.40
N GLU A 141 6.63 11.15 3.94
CA GLU A 141 6.41 11.78 2.63
C GLU A 141 7.17 13.11 2.51
N LEU A 142 6.97 14.00 3.50
CA LEU A 142 7.66 15.31 3.53
C LEU A 142 9.17 15.14 3.46
N ALA A 143 9.73 14.27 4.30
CA ALA A 143 11.15 13.99 4.31
C ALA A 143 11.63 13.36 2.99
N ALA A 144 10.87 12.46 2.39
CA ALA A 144 11.24 11.83 1.12
C ALA A 144 11.27 12.83 -0.04
N LEU A 145 10.33 13.76 -0.09
CA LEU A 145 10.30 14.81 -1.11
C LEU A 145 11.43 15.84 -0.90
N GLU A 146 11.65 16.26 0.35
CA GLU A 146 12.69 17.25 0.69
C GLU A 146 14.11 16.73 0.43
N TYR A 147 14.41 15.51 0.94
CA TYR A 147 15.77 14.96 0.88
C TYR A 147 16.07 14.17 -0.41
N GLY A 148 15.04 13.79 -1.17
CA GLY A 148 15.18 13.06 -2.43
C GLY A 148 15.61 13.90 -3.63
N GLN A 149 15.80 15.23 -3.47
CA GLN A 149 16.36 16.13 -4.51
C GLN A 149 15.65 16.02 -5.86
N GLY A 150 14.32 15.90 -5.87
CA GLY A 150 13.53 15.75 -7.10
C GLY A 150 13.55 14.36 -7.71
N HIS A 151 14.19 13.37 -7.08
CA HIS A 151 14.23 11.98 -7.54
C HIS A 151 13.18 11.08 -6.87
N THR A 152 12.31 11.63 -6.02
CA THR A 152 11.31 10.88 -5.25
C THR A 152 9.91 11.03 -5.85
N CYS A 153 9.19 9.90 -5.90
CA CYS A 153 7.77 9.82 -6.19
C CYS A 153 7.07 9.05 -5.06
N ILE A 154 6.02 9.64 -4.49
CA ILE A 154 5.18 9.03 -3.46
C ILE A 154 3.98 8.35 -4.15
N VAL A 155 3.64 7.14 -3.71
CA VAL A 155 2.40 6.47 -4.09
C VAL A 155 1.58 6.22 -2.82
N ARG A 156 0.50 6.97 -2.64
CA ARG A 156 -0.50 6.73 -1.58
C ARG A 156 -1.46 5.67 -2.05
N THR A 157 -1.77 4.72 -1.18
CA THR A 157 -2.71 3.63 -1.42
C THR A 157 -3.55 3.35 -0.19
N SER A 158 -4.60 2.53 -0.31
CA SER A 158 -5.55 2.26 0.78
C SER A 158 -5.95 0.79 0.81
N TRP A 159 -6.30 0.29 1.99
CA TRP A 159 -6.97 -1.00 2.23
C TRP A 159 -6.39 -2.17 1.42
N LEU A 160 -5.06 -2.33 1.49
CA LEU A 160 -4.34 -3.34 0.70
C LEU A 160 -4.75 -4.77 1.08
N TYR A 161 -5.07 -5.56 0.07
CA TYR A 161 -5.29 -6.99 0.18
C TYR A 161 -4.58 -7.76 -0.94
N SER A 162 -4.29 -9.03 -0.69
CA SER A 162 -3.59 -9.91 -1.64
C SER A 162 -3.70 -11.37 -1.20
N PRO A 163 -3.28 -12.34 -2.02
CA PRO A 163 -3.08 -13.72 -1.58
C PRO A 163 -1.95 -13.83 -0.55
N PHE A 164 -1.03 -12.85 -0.51
CA PHE A 164 0.18 -12.87 0.31
C PHE A 164 -0.01 -12.24 1.69
N GLY A 165 0.74 -12.74 2.67
CA GLY A 165 0.82 -12.13 3.99
C GLY A 165 -0.51 -12.11 4.74
N HIS A 166 -0.62 -11.19 5.71
CA HIS A 166 -1.80 -10.98 6.53
C HIS A 166 -2.56 -9.72 6.05
N ASN A 167 -3.87 -9.83 5.83
CA ASN A 167 -4.74 -8.73 5.39
C ASN A 167 -6.21 -9.00 5.74
N PHE A 168 -7.06 -8.00 5.53
CA PHE A 168 -8.47 -8.05 5.88
C PHE A 168 -9.21 -9.21 5.19
N VAL A 169 -8.99 -9.47 3.90
CA VAL A 169 -9.65 -10.55 3.15
C VAL A 169 -9.35 -11.91 3.78
N LYS A 170 -8.07 -12.21 4.03
CA LYS A 170 -7.64 -13.48 4.66
C LYS A 170 -8.14 -13.61 6.09
N THR A 171 -8.12 -12.51 6.86
CA THR A 171 -8.68 -12.48 8.22
C THR A 171 -10.17 -12.80 8.20
N MET A 172 -10.92 -12.12 7.34
CA MET A 172 -12.37 -12.36 7.23
C MET A 172 -12.68 -13.79 6.81
N LEU A 173 -12.00 -14.35 5.80
CA LEU A 173 -12.16 -15.75 5.42
C LEU A 173 -11.92 -16.71 6.60
N THR A 174 -10.82 -16.52 7.35
CA THR A 174 -10.50 -17.36 8.50
C THR A 174 -11.59 -17.29 9.58
N LEU A 175 -12.13 -16.09 9.84
CA LEU A 175 -13.20 -15.90 10.83
C LEU A 175 -14.54 -16.47 10.33
N MET A 176 -14.87 -16.29 9.05
CA MET A 176 -16.09 -16.80 8.43
C MET A 176 -16.14 -18.32 8.44
N CYS A 177 -15.02 -19.01 8.17
CA CYS A 177 -14.93 -20.48 8.28
C CYS A 177 -15.21 -21.01 9.70
N GLN A 178 -15.18 -20.17 10.74
CA GLN A 178 -15.53 -20.59 12.11
C GLN A 178 -17.06 -20.62 12.34
N GLY A 179 -17.87 -20.15 11.39
CA GLY A 179 -19.34 -20.16 11.46
C GLY A 179 -19.96 -19.26 12.54
N LYS A 180 -19.17 -18.37 13.17
CA LYS A 180 -19.66 -17.46 14.24
C LYS A 180 -20.16 -16.15 13.65
N PRO A 181 -21.19 -15.52 14.26
CA PRO A 181 -21.58 -14.17 13.88
C PRO A 181 -20.43 -13.18 14.03
N LEU A 182 -20.20 -12.35 13.02
CA LEU A 182 -19.14 -11.35 12.98
C LEU A 182 -19.75 -9.96 12.93
N LYS A 183 -19.13 -9.03 13.66
CA LYS A 183 -19.47 -7.60 13.67
C LYS A 183 -18.42 -6.83 12.90
N VAL A 184 -18.82 -6.02 11.91
CA VAL A 184 -17.91 -5.28 11.05
C VAL A 184 -18.32 -3.81 10.96
N VAL A 185 -17.35 -2.91 11.01
CA VAL A 185 -17.55 -1.45 10.97
C VAL A 185 -18.17 -1.02 9.64
N ASP A 186 -19.23 -0.21 9.67
CA ASP A 186 -19.97 0.26 8.50
C ASP A 186 -19.94 1.79 8.30
N ASP A 187 -19.37 2.53 9.23
CA ASP A 187 -19.27 3.99 9.19
C ASP A 187 -17.86 4.51 8.80
N GLN A 188 -17.00 3.64 8.25
CA GLN A 188 -15.73 4.00 7.63
C GLN A 188 -15.76 3.64 6.14
N TRP A 189 -15.51 4.66 5.29
CA TRP A 189 -15.60 4.55 3.83
C TRP A 189 -14.23 4.74 3.19
N GLY A 190 -13.87 3.86 2.29
CA GLY A 190 -12.59 3.88 1.59
C GLY A 190 -12.63 3.03 0.32
N THR A 191 -11.47 2.74 -0.22
CA THR A 191 -11.36 1.92 -1.42
C THR A 191 -10.40 0.76 -1.19
N PRO A 192 -10.86 -0.52 -1.26
CA PRO A 192 -9.98 -1.67 -1.26
C PRO A 192 -9.01 -1.62 -2.44
N THR A 193 -7.80 -2.10 -2.25
CA THR A 193 -6.75 -2.12 -3.28
C THR A 193 -6.08 -3.48 -3.35
N SER A 194 -6.15 -4.13 -4.50
CA SER A 194 -5.36 -5.31 -4.78
C SER A 194 -3.88 -4.96 -4.86
N ALA A 195 -3.06 -5.60 -4.02
CA ALA A 195 -1.61 -5.39 -4.09
C ALA A 195 -1.02 -5.85 -5.44
N LEU A 196 -1.65 -6.81 -6.13
CA LEU A 196 -1.26 -7.22 -7.48
C LEU A 196 -1.51 -6.09 -8.50
N ALA A 197 -2.67 -5.42 -8.42
CA ALA A 197 -2.98 -4.27 -9.27
C ALA A 197 -2.05 -3.08 -8.98
N LEU A 198 -1.76 -2.81 -7.70
CA LEU A 198 -0.76 -1.82 -7.31
C LEU A 198 0.64 -2.17 -7.84
N GLY A 199 1.05 -3.43 -7.78
CA GLY A 199 2.31 -3.90 -8.37
C GLY A 199 2.39 -3.63 -9.87
N GLN A 200 1.33 -3.95 -10.62
CA GLN A 200 1.23 -3.65 -12.05
C GLN A 200 1.30 -2.14 -12.32
N PHE A 201 0.60 -1.32 -11.52
CA PHE A 201 0.69 0.13 -11.63
C PHE A 201 2.12 0.64 -11.41
N ILE A 202 2.82 0.17 -10.37
CA ILE A 202 4.20 0.57 -10.10
C ILE A 202 5.11 0.21 -11.26
N TRP A 203 4.96 -0.97 -11.88
CA TRP A 203 5.74 -1.36 -13.07
C TRP A 203 5.48 -0.47 -14.30
N GLN A 204 4.29 0.10 -14.45
CA GLN A 204 4.02 1.10 -15.48
C GLN A 204 4.56 2.48 -15.08
N LEU A 205 4.41 2.87 -13.80
CA LEU A 205 4.88 4.16 -13.28
C LEU A 205 6.39 4.34 -13.45
N ILE A 206 7.18 3.28 -13.29
CA ILE A 206 8.65 3.37 -13.46
C ILE A 206 9.07 3.74 -14.89
N GLN A 207 8.20 3.55 -15.87
CA GLN A 207 8.43 3.93 -17.27
C GLN A 207 8.15 5.40 -17.54
N VAL A 208 7.48 6.09 -16.65
CA VAL A 208 7.19 7.53 -16.77
C VAL A 208 8.49 8.33 -16.58
N ILE A 209 8.87 9.12 -17.60
CA ILE A 209 10.16 9.84 -17.61
C ILE A 209 10.20 10.94 -16.53
N LYS A 210 9.09 11.67 -16.38
CA LYS A 210 8.90 12.74 -15.39
C LYS A 210 7.63 12.46 -14.61
N PRO A 211 7.69 11.62 -13.58
CA PRO A 211 6.53 11.35 -12.75
C PRO A 211 6.18 12.59 -11.90
N GLU A 212 4.90 12.74 -11.59
CA GLU A 212 4.46 13.67 -10.57
C GLU A 212 5.06 13.30 -9.21
N PRO A 213 5.21 14.25 -8.29
CA PRO A 213 5.76 13.98 -6.96
C PRO A 213 4.90 13.02 -6.15
N ILE A 214 3.57 13.05 -6.33
CA ILE A 214 2.60 12.24 -5.59
C ILE A 214 1.57 11.66 -6.55
N TYR A 215 1.34 10.35 -6.43
CA TYR A 215 0.22 9.66 -7.05
C TYR A 215 -0.67 9.02 -5.99
N HIS A 216 -1.95 8.94 -6.28
CA HIS A 216 -2.89 8.08 -5.58
C HIS A 216 -3.16 6.85 -6.44
N TRP A 217 -3.16 5.66 -5.82
CA TRP A 217 -3.55 4.42 -6.48
C TRP A 217 -4.42 3.58 -5.57
N SER A 218 -5.60 3.25 -6.06
CA SER A 218 -6.51 2.24 -5.51
C SER A 218 -7.31 1.60 -6.65
N ASP A 219 -7.96 0.50 -6.38
CA ASP A 219 -8.97 -0.04 -7.30
C ASP A 219 -10.17 0.94 -7.35
N LEU A 220 -11.12 0.74 -8.27
CA LEU A 220 -12.28 1.61 -8.42
C LEU A 220 -13.44 1.17 -7.53
N GLY A 221 -14.16 2.15 -6.97
CA GLY A 221 -15.37 1.97 -6.17
C GLY A 221 -15.13 2.14 -4.68
N VAL A 222 -15.90 3.04 -4.07
CA VAL A 222 -15.91 3.30 -2.64
C VAL A 222 -16.84 2.32 -1.94
N THR A 223 -16.43 1.83 -0.76
CA THR A 223 -17.20 0.88 0.04
C THR A 223 -16.93 1.08 1.54
N SER A 224 -17.77 0.52 2.42
CA SER A 224 -17.45 0.38 3.85
C SER A 224 -16.72 -0.95 4.12
N TRP A 225 -16.15 -1.10 5.32
CA TRP A 225 -15.57 -2.39 5.74
C TRP A 225 -16.63 -3.48 5.81
N TYR A 226 -17.86 -3.15 6.24
CA TYR A 226 -18.98 -4.09 6.28
C TYR A 226 -19.37 -4.57 4.89
N GLU A 227 -19.58 -3.66 3.94
CA GLU A 227 -19.91 -4.02 2.55
C GLU A 227 -18.76 -4.79 1.88
N PHE A 228 -17.50 -4.45 2.20
CA PHE A 228 -16.35 -5.21 1.72
C PHE A 228 -16.36 -6.65 2.29
N ALA A 229 -16.64 -6.82 3.59
CA ALA A 229 -16.77 -8.14 4.22
C ALA A 229 -17.93 -8.96 3.62
N ARG A 230 -19.08 -8.31 3.34
CA ARG A 230 -20.20 -8.96 2.63
C ARG A 230 -19.77 -9.50 1.28
N GLN A 231 -19.13 -8.67 0.47
CA GLN A 231 -18.68 -9.11 -0.87
C GLN A 231 -17.63 -10.23 -0.77
N ILE A 232 -16.74 -10.22 0.24
CA ILE A 232 -15.81 -11.33 0.50
C ILE A 232 -16.61 -12.61 0.77
N SER A 233 -17.60 -12.56 1.66
CA SER A 233 -18.47 -13.69 2.00
C SER A 233 -19.19 -14.26 0.78
N ASP A 234 -19.88 -13.40 0.03
CA ASP A 234 -20.68 -13.82 -1.13
C ASP A 234 -19.79 -14.44 -2.23
N SER A 235 -18.66 -13.80 -2.51
CA SER A 235 -17.70 -14.29 -3.52
C SER A 235 -17.01 -15.59 -3.07
N ALA A 236 -16.67 -15.71 -1.79
CA ALA A 236 -16.04 -16.91 -1.23
C ALA A 236 -17.01 -18.11 -1.25
N ASN A 237 -18.28 -17.89 -0.92
CA ASN A 237 -19.32 -18.91 -1.03
C ASN A 237 -19.50 -19.35 -2.49
N ALA A 238 -19.61 -18.40 -3.43
CA ALA A 238 -19.74 -18.70 -4.86
C ALA A 238 -18.53 -19.48 -5.43
N LEU A 239 -17.36 -19.36 -4.83
CA LEU A 239 -16.12 -20.08 -5.20
C LEU A 239 -15.90 -21.38 -4.41
N GLY A 240 -16.83 -21.76 -3.51
CA GLY A 240 -16.72 -22.94 -2.67
C GLY A 240 -15.66 -22.86 -1.55
N LEU A 241 -15.23 -21.65 -1.19
CA LEU A 241 -14.36 -21.40 -0.04
C LEU A 241 -15.13 -21.34 1.28
N LEU A 242 -16.43 -21.14 1.23
CA LEU A 242 -17.38 -21.18 2.34
C LEU A 242 -18.58 -22.04 1.92
N ASP A 243 -19.10 -22.85 2.84
CA ASP A 243 -20.28 -23.70 2.60
C ASP A 243 -21.56 -22.84 2.49
N GLU A 244 -21.63 -21.74 3.23
CA GLU A 244 -22.72 -20.77 3.23
C GLU A 244 -22.22 -19.34 3.44
N PRO A 245 -22.97 -18.30 3.05
CA PRO A 245 -22.62 -16.92 3.35
C PRO A 245 -22.54 -16.67 4.87
N ALA A 246 -21.55 -15.89 5.28
CA ALA A 246 -21.30 -15.63 6.70
C ALA A 246 -22.39 -14.73 7.32
N ASN A 247 -22.68 -14.96 8.60
CA ASN A 247 -23.57 -14.10 9.38
C ASN A 247 -22.83 -12.82 9.81
N LEU A 248 -23.08 -11.72 9.11
CA LEU A 248 -22.41 -10.43 9.31
C LEU A 248 -23.41 -9.39 9.81
N SER A 249 -22.99 -8.58 10.78
CA SER A 249 -23.76 -7.44 11.29
C SER A 249 -22.94 -6.16 11.25
N PRO A 250 -23.51 -5.03 10.80
CA PRO A 250 -22.83 -3.74 10.83
C PRO A 250 -22.75 -3.21 12.25
N ILE A 251 -21.62 -2.55 12.57
CA ILE A 251 -21.44 -1.79 13.82
C ILE A 251 -20.78 -0.44 13.51
N SER A 252 -20.88 0.49 14.44
CA SER A 252 -20.17 1.77 14.35
C SER A 252 -18.69 1.65 14.76
N THR A 253 -17.87 2.61 14.35
CA THR A 253 -16.49 2.79 14.82
C THR A 253 -16.44 2.89 16.34
N GLN A 254 -17.41 3.55 16.97
CA GLN A 254 -17.48 3.70 18.41
C GLN A 254 -17.71 2.34 19.10
N GLU A 255 -18.62 1.51 18.57
CA GLU A 255 -18.87 0.16 19.12
C GLU A 255 -17.68 -0.78 18.93
N TYR A 256 -16.91 -0.60 17.86
CA TYR A 256 -15.69 -1.38 17.61
C TYR A 256 -14.59 -1.05 18.63
N GLY A 257 -14.48 0.21 19.07
CA GLY A 257 -13.59 0.64 20.15
C GLY A 257 -12.10 0.49 19.83
N ALA A 258 -11.69 0.73 18.60
CA ALA A 258 -10.28 0.69 18.21
C ALA A 258 -9.45 1.75 18.95
N ALA A 259 -8.18 1.43 19.25
CA ALA A 259 -7.26 2.33 19.94
C ALA A 259 -6.89 3.56 19.08
N ALA A 260 -6.64 3.34 17.80
CA ALA A 260 -6.29 4.42 16.87
C ALA A 260 -7.54 5.06 16.25
N PRO A 261 -7.63 6.40 16.20
CA PRO A 261 -8.65 7.06 15.40
C PRO A 261 -8.45 6.78 13.91
N ARG A 262 -9.55 6.47 13.23
CA ARG A 262 -9.57 6.17 11.79
C ARG A 262 -10.39 7.20 11.05
N PRO A 263 -10.00 7.58 9.81
CA PRO A 263 -10.78 8.50 8.99
C PRO A 263 -12.16 7.88 8.66
N HIS A 264 -13.21 8.69 8.79
CA HIS A 264 -14.56 8.29 8.38
C HIS A 264 -14.65 8.07 6.86
N TYR A 265 -13.94 8.87 6.08
CA TYR A 265 -13.87 8.74 4.62
C TYR A 265 -12.43 8.90 4.15
N SER A 266 -11.85 7.87 3.54
CA SER A 266 -10.45 7.89 3.09
C SER A 266 -10.25 7.52 1.62
N ALA A 267 -11.33 7.52 0.82
CA ALA A 267 -11.21 7.21 -0.61
C ALA A 267 -10.27 8.18 -1.33
N LEU A 268 -9.42 7.64 -2.20
CA LEU A 268 -8.42 8.38 -2.95
C LEU A 268 -8.91 8.68 -4.37
N ASP A 269 -8.71 9.90 -4.84
CA ASP A 269 -8.88 10.26 -6.25
C ASP A 269 -7.68 9.71 -7.05
N THR A 270 -7.96 8.82 -7.97
CA THR A 270 -6.96 8.14 -8.81
C THR A 270 -6.95 8.61 -10.26
N ILE A 271 -7.68 9.70 -10.60
CA ILE A 271 -7.81 10.18 -12.00
C ILE A 271 -6.43 10.38 -12.64
N GLY A 272 -5.48 11.01 -11.93
CA GLY A 272 -4.12 11.23 -12.44
C GLY A 272 -3.33 9.94 -12.73
N SER A 273 -3.67 8.85 -12.07
CA SER A 273 -3.03 7.54 -12.24
C SER A 273 -3.64 6.70 -13.36
N GLN A 274 -4.91 6.97 -13.74
CA GLN A 274 -5.63 6.23 -14.78
C GLN A 274 -4.98 6.34 -16.16
N GLY A 275 -4.26 7.44 -16.43
CA GLY A 275 -3.50 7.61 -17.67
C GLY A 275 -2.26 6.72 -17.76
N ILE A 276 -1.76 6.22 -16.62
CA ILE A 276 -0.60 5.30 -16.54
C ILE A 276 -1.07 3.85 -16.65
N LEU A 277 -2.04 3.47 -15.82
CA LEU A 277 -2.71 2.17 -15.87
C LEU A 277 -4.17 2.36 -15.48
N PRO A 278 -5.14 1.96 -16.31
CA PRO A 278 -6.56 1.97 -15.93
C PRO A 278 -6.81 0.99 -14.78
N ALA A 279 -7.37 1.48 -13.67
CA ALA A 279 -7.74 0.62 -12.55
C ALA A 279 -9.05 -0.13 -12.85
N LYS A 280 -9.17 -1.35 -12.29
CA LYS A 280 -10.39 -2.16 -12.31
C LYS A 280 -11.21 -1.89 -11.06
N ARG A 281 -12.47 -2.34 -11.06
CA ARG A 281 -13.28 -2.34 -9.84
C ARG A 281 -12.67 -3.29 -8.81
N TRP A 282 -12.73 -2.91 -7.53
CA TRP A 282 -12.17 -3.74 -6.46
C TRP A 282 -12.83 -5.11 -6.37
N GLN A 283 -14.12 -5.24 -6.76
CA GLN A 283 -14.81 -6.52 -6.80
C GLN A 283 -14.17 -7.51 -7.80
N ASP A 284 -13.75 -7.01 -8.97
CA ASP A 284 -13.13 -7.84 -10.01
C ASP A 284 -11.76 -8.36 -9.53
N ASN A 285 -10.99 -7.50 -8.88
CA ASN A 285 -9.70 -7.87 -8.30
C ASN A 285 -9.84 -8.78 -7.07
N LEU A 286 -10.89 -8.60 -6.26
CA LEU A 286 -11.21 -9.48 -5.13
C LEU A 286 -11.45 -10.92 -5.60
N ILE A 287 -12.27 -11.11 -6.64
CA ILE A 287 -12.53 -12.43 -7.21
C ILE A 287 -11.23 -13.10 -7.65
N GLN A 288 -10.33 -12.37 -8.31
CA GLN A 288 -9.03 -12.92 -8.72
C GLN A 288 -8.17 -13.37 -7.52
N VAL A 289 -8.14 -12.59 -6.44
CA VAL A 289 -7.42 -12.94 -5.21
C VAL A 289 -8.05 -14.18 -4.55
N LEU A 290 -9.38 -14.24 -4.44
CA LEU A 290 -10.07 -15.40 -3.87
C LEU A 290 -9.84 -16.68 -4.69
N GLN A 291 -9.84 -16.58 -6.03
CA GLN A 291 -9.52 -17.70 -6.92
C GLN A 291 -8.08 -18.21 -6.73
N GLN A 292 -7.11 -17.33 -6.43
CA GLN A 292 -5.76 -17.76 -6.10
C GLN A 292 -5.70 -18.48 -4.75
N LEU A 293 -6.38 -17.94 -3.74
CA LEU A 293 -6.48 -18.58 -2.42
C LEU A 293 -7.14 -19.94 -2.49
N ALA A 294 -8.17 -20.12 -3.33
CA ALA A 294 -8.83 -21.40 -3.54
C ALA A 294 -7.95 -22.48 -4.20
N LYS A 295 -6.86 -22.09 -4.89
CA LYS A 295 -5.90 -23.02 -5.50
C LYS A 295 -4.78 -23.45 -4.55
N GLU A 296 -4.56 -22.69 -3.49
CA GLU A 296 -3.48 -22.90 -2.52
C GLU A 296 -3.95 -23.72 -1.29
N GLY A 297 -5.27 -23.83 -1.07
CA GLY A 297 -5.91 -24.62 -0.01
C GLY A 297 -6.44 -25.93 -0.51
#